data_af6e34d800b6fa5c0b5b146169127a2c
#
_entry.id   af6e34d800b6fa5c0b5b146169127a2c
#
_cell.length_a   1.000
_cell.length_b   1.000
_cell.length_c   1.000
_cell.angle_alpha   90.00
_cell.angle_beta   90.00
_cell.angle_gamma   90.00
#
_symmetry.space_group_name_H-M   'P 1'
#
loop_
_entity.id
_entity.type
_entity.pdbx_description
1 polymer ?
#
loop_
_entity_poly.entity_id
_entity_poly.type
_entity_poly.pdbx_seq_one_letter_code
_entity_poly.pdbx_strand_id
1 'polypeptide(L)'
;MSKIILNGKFEAEKIIKALKHKNIKAKNKISLAVVLIGNNSASKLYVSLKEKKTAEIGVGFKKFLLPATVSEKKVLNLIDKLNKDKKITGILVQLPLPKKFNTEKIISAIDVKKDVDGFKTREHENTRTREQIIPPTIQAILHLIKMTKINLAGKKAIILANSFEFAEPLTKELEKNKILVKIFVGAIHELPLQTAMLNVFDIIIIALGKKHFLKPEMIKKNAVIIDVGINRIGKKIFGDVHPDCFKKLKYISPVPGGVGPLTVAYLFKNLLQLNCRGNSRHFGGQA
;
A
#
# COMPACT_ATOMS: atom_id res chain seq x y z
N MET A 1 -24.40 19.33 6.13
CA MET A 1 -23.27 18.70 6.81
C MET A 1 -21.99 19.06 6.07
N SER A 2 -20.95 19.54 6.76
CA SER A 2 -19.67 19.87 6.14
C SER A 2 -19.02 18.63 5.53
N LYS A 3 -18.56 18.75 4.32
CA LYS A 3 -17.86 17.71 3.57
C LYS A 3 -16.45 17.53 4.13
N ILE A 4 -16.02 16.28 4.36
CA ILE A 4 -14.67 15.95 4.80
C ILE A 4 -13.99 15.16 3.70
N ILE A 5 -13.08 15.82 2.99
CA ILE A 5 -12.20 15.15 2.03
C ILE A 5 -11.08 14.47 2.83
N LEU A 6 -10.94 13.16 2.66
CA LEU A 6 -9.89 12.37 3.29
C LEU A 6 -8.56 12.62 2.56
N ASN A 7 -7.93 13.76 2.87
CA ASN A 7 -6.74 14.27 2.20
C ASN A 7 -5.49 13.49 2.65
N GLY A 8 -5.20 12.40 1.95
CA GLY A 8 -4.04 11.55 2.24
C GLY A 8 -2.71 12.22 1.94
N LYS A 9 -2.65 13.18 1.01
CA LYS A 9 -1.43 13.94 0.72
C LYS A 9 -1.00 14.75 1.95
N PHE A 10 -1.92 15.46 2.58
CA PHE A 10 -1.64 16.24 3.80
C PHE A 10 -1.16 15.36 4.95
N GLU A 11 -1.81 14.22 5.18
CA GLU A 11 -1.41 13.28 6.22
C GLU A 11 -0.06 12.60 5.91
N ALA A 12 0.20 12.28 4.65
CA ALA A 12 1.50 11.76 4.22
C ALA A 12 2.64 12.75 4.50
N GLU A 13 2.44 14.05 4.27
CA GLU A 13 3.42 15.08 4.56
C GLU A 13 3.74 15.15 6.06
N LYS A 14 2.74 15.04 6.93
CA LYS A 14 2.95 14.96 8.39
C LYS A 14 3.79 13.74 8.77
N ILE A 15 3.46 12.57 8.23
CA ILE A 15 4.21 11.33 8.49
C ILE A 15 5.66 11.48 8.01
N ILE A 16 5.88 11.95 6.80
CA ILE A 16 7.22 12.16 6.22
C ILE A 16 8.05 13.12 7.09
N LYS A 17 7.46 14.23 7.53
CA LYS A 17 8.13 15.18 8.45
C LYS A 17 8.54 14.52 9.76
N ALA A 18 7.67 13.73 10.36
CA ALA A 18 7.97 12.99 11.58
C ALA A 18 9.09 11.95 11.37
N LEU A 19 9.05 11.22 10.24
CA LEU A 19 10.07 10.23 9.89
C LEU A 19 11.43 10.90 9.65
N LYS A 20 11.47 12.07 9.00
CA LYS A 20 12.70 12.86 8.82
C LYS A 20 13.35 13.19 10.17
N HIS A 21 12.61 13.72 11.12
CA HIS A 21 13.12 14.03 12.45
C HIS A 21 13.63 12.77 13.19
N LYS A 22 12.91 11.64 13.06
CA LYS A 22 13.32 10.37 13.67
C LYS A 22 14.60 9.82 13.04
N ASN A 23 14.74 9.91 11.72
CA ASN A 23 15.90 9.42 10.99
C ASN A 23 17.16 10.24 11.28
N ILE A 24 17.05 11.57 11.38
CA ILE A 24 18.18 12.47 11.72
C ILE A 24 18.76 12.09 13.10
N LYS A 25 17.91 11.70 14.05
CA LYS A 25 18.36 11.25 15.38
C LYS A 25 18.99 9.85 15.37
N ALA A 26 18.70 9.04 14.36
CA ALA A 26 19.25 7.69 14.22
C ALA A 26 20.66 7.76 13.63
N LYS A 27 21.68 7.30 14.36
CA LYS A 27 23.08 7.27 13.90
C LYS A 27 23.34 6.32 12.72
N ASN A 28 22.37 5.48 12.35
CA ASN A 28 22.52 4.44 11.33
C ASN A 28 22.03 4.91 9.96
N LYS A 29 22.84 4.66 8.93
CA LYS A 29 22.48 4.94 7.54
C LYS A 29 21.44 3.91 7.05
N ILE A 30 20.19 4.34 6.96
CA ILE A 30 19.09 3.54 6.42
C ILE A 30 19.13 3.61 4.89
N SER A 31 18.94 2.49 4.21
CA SER A 31 18.97 2.43 2.75
C SER A 31 17.89 1.51 2.19
N LEU A 32 17.19 1.99 1.16
CA LEU A 32 16.17 1.26 0.39
C LEU A 32 16.75 0.84 -0.96
N ALA A 33 16.69 -0.46 -1.26
CA ALA A 33 16.94 -0.99 -2.60
C ALA A 33 15.60 -1.16 -3.34
N VAL A 34 15.50 -0.60 -4.54
CA VAL A 34 14.32 -0.74 -5.40
C VAL A 34 14.70 -1.45 -6.68
N VAL A 35 14.05 -2.57 -6.96
CA VAL A 35 14.21 -3.35 -8.19
C VAL A 35 13.04 -3.06 -9.12
N LEU A 36 13.32 -2.54 -10.31
CA LEU A 36 12.34 -2.29 -11.37
C LEU A 36 12.69 -3.14 -12.59
N ILE A 37 11.74 -3.96 -13.04
CA ILE A 37 11.90 -4.84 -14.18
C ILE A 37 11.02 -4.37 -15.33
N GLY A 38 11.62 -4.16 -16.48
CA GLY A 38 10.91 -3.67 -17.66
C GLY A 38 10.81 -2.15 -17.73
N ASN A 39 9.90 -1.69 -18.58
CA ASN A 39 9.85 -0.28 -19.00
C ASN A 39 8.47 0.37 -18.78
N ASN A 40 7.67 -0.14 -17.83
CA ASN A 40 6.36 0.40 -17.53
C ASN A 40 6.46 1.85 -17.02
N SER A 41 5.81 2.78 -17.71
CA SER A 41 5.89 4.23 -17.41
C SER A 41 5.31 4.60 -16.04
N ALA A 42 4.25 3.92 -15.61
CA ALA A 42 3.66 4.14 -14.29
C ALA A 42 4.62 3.67 -13.19
N SER A 43 5.21 2.47 -13.32
CA SER A 43 6.21 1.95 -12.39
C SER A 43 7.42 2.87 -12.27
N LYS A 44 7.93 3.41 -13.39
CA LYS A 44 9.03 4.39 -13.40
C LYS A 44 8.68 5.66 -12.62
N LEU A 45 7.46 6.17 -12.82
CA LEU A 45 6.99 7.36 -12.09
C LEU A 45 6.94 7.09 -10.58
N TYR A 46 6.39 5.94 -10.15
CA TYR A 46 6.34 5.58 -8.72
C TYR A 46 7.72 5.40 -8.11
N VAL A 47 8.67 4.79 -8.83
CA VAL A 47 10.06 4.69 -8.39
C VAL A 47 10.70 6.07 -8.24
N SER A 48 10.49 6.99 -9.19
CA SER A 48 10.99 8.37 -9.11
C SER A 48 10.39 9.16 -7.94
N LEU A 49 9.10 8.97 -7.65
CA LEU A 49 8.46 9.60 -6.49
C LEU A 49 9.04 9.07 -5.17
N LYS A 50 9.31 7.77 -5.08
CA LYS A 50 9.99 7.16 -3.91
C LYS A 50 11.41 7.71 -3.77
N GLU A 51 12.17 7.79 -4.86
CA GLU A 51 13.54 8.35 -4.89
C GLU A 51 13.59 9.80 -4.35
N LYS A 52 12.65 10.66 -4.80
CA LYS A 52 12.54 12.03 -4.27
C LYS A 52 12.25 12.05 -2.77
N LYS A 53 11.37 11.18 -2.30
CA LYS A 53 11.01 11.12 -0.88
C LYS A 53 12.13 10.54 -0.01
N THR A 54 12.97 9.62 -0.50
CA THR A 54 14.16 9.16 0.23
C THR A 54 15.15 10.29 0.48
N ALA A 55 15.40 11.14 -0.51
CA ALA A 55 16.25 12.31 -0.36
C ALA A 55 15.69 13.29 0.70
N GLU A 56 14.37 13.51 0.73
CA GLU A 56 13.72 14.38 1.70
C GLU A 56 13.88 13.87 3.15
N ILE A 57 13.86 12.55 3.34
CA ILE A 57 13.94 11.90 4.67
C ILE A 57 15.39 11.65 5.11
N GLY A 58 16.37 11.76 4.19
CA GLY A 58 17.76 11.42 4.43
C GLY A 58 18.03 9.91 4.41
N VAL A 59 17.25 9.14 3.62
CA VAL A 59 17.40 7.70 3.42
C VAL A 59 18.20 7.44 2.14
N GLY A 60 19.16 6.53 2.19
CA GLY A 60 19.88 6.07 1.00
C GLY A 60 18.96 5.35 0.02
N PHE A 61 19.16 5.55 -1.28
CA PHE A 61 18.37 4.94 -2.33
C PHE A 61 19.25 4.24 -3.36
N LYS A 62 19.04 2.93 -3.56
CA LYS A 62 19.73 2.16 -4.60
C LYS A 62 18.69 1.64 -5.59
N LYS A 63 18.82 2.04 -6.85
CA LYS A 63 17.89 1.69 -7.92
C LYS A 63 18.54 0.66 -8.85
N PHE A 64 17.85 -0.47 -9.04
CA PHE A 64 18.24 -1.55 -9.93
C PHE A 64 17.24 -1.64 -11.08
N LEU A 65 17.65 -1.17 -12.26
CA LEU A 65 16.82 -1.19 -13.47
C LEU A 65 17.21 -2.40 -14.29
N LEU A 66 16.30 -3.35 -14.46
CA LEU A 66 16.51 -4.56 -15.23
C LEU A 66 15.61 -4.53 -16.49
N PRO A 67 16.12 -4.94 -17.66
CA PRO A 67 15.31 -5.01 -18.86
C PRO A 67 14.24 -6.11 -18.73
N ALA A 68 13.13 -5.98 -19.47
CA ALA A 68 12.07 -7.00 -19.48
C ALA A 68 12.59 -8.38 -19.96
N THR A 69 13.69 -8.40 -20.71
CA THR A 69 14.34 -9.62 -21.21
C THR A 69 15.18 -10.36 -20.17
N VAL A 70 15.46 -9.77 -19.00
CA VAL A 70 16.28 -10.41 -17.96
C VAL A 70 15.70 -11.77 -17.57
N SER A 71 16.55 -12.76 -17.27
CA SER A 71 16.10 -14.05 -16.77
C SER A 71 15.66 -13.98 -15.31
N GLU A 72 14.66 -14.76 -14.93
CA GLU A 72 14.19 -14.85 -13.52
C GLU A 72 15.33 -15.23 -12.58
N LYS A 73 16.22 -16.14 -12.99
CA LYS A 73 17.42 -16.52 -12.24
C LYS A 73 18.31 -15.32 -11.89
N LYS A 74 18.51 -14.38 -12.84
CA LYS A 74 19.29 -13.16 -12.57
C LYS A 74 18.58 -12.24 -11.58
N VAL A 75 17.24 -12.14 -11.62
CA VAL A 75 16.45 -11.37 -10.65
C VAL A 75 16.60 -11.97 -9.27
N LEU A 76 16.42 -13.29 -9.13
CA LEU A 76 16.56 -14.00 -7.85
C LEU A 76 17.99 -13.87 -7.27
N ASN A 77 19.02 -13.98 -8.10
CA ASN A 77 20.41 -13.77 -7.69
C ASN A 77 20.67 -12.32 -7.21
N LEU A 78 20.03 -11.34 -7.84
CA LEU A 78 20.12 -9.95 -7.36
C LEU A 78 19.46 -9.80 -5.98
N ILE A 79 18.27 -10.37 -5.79
CA ILE A 79 17.57 -10.31 -4.50
C ILE A 79 18.40 -10.99 -3.41
N ASP A 80 19.00 -12.15 -3.68
CA ASP A 80 19.90 -12.85 -2.74
C ASP A 80 21.09 -11.98 -2.34
N LYS A 81 21.75 -11.30 -3.30
CA LYS A 81 22.82 -10.34 -3.00
C LYS A 81 22.33 -9.19 -2.12
N LEU A 82 21.13 -8.65 -2.39
CA LEU A 82 20.55 -7.57 -1.60
C LEU A 82 20.17 -8.03 -0.18
N ASN A 83 19.69 -9.28 -0.04
CA ASN A 83 19.42 -9.88 1.25
C ASN A 83 20.68 -9.96 2.12
N LYS A 84 21.84 -10.27 1.52
CA LYS A 84 23.14 -10.40 2.19
C LYS A 84 23.84 -9.05 2.42
N ASP A 85 23.49 -7.99 1.67
CA ASP A 85 24.12 -6.67 1.81
C ASP A 85 23.65 -5.97 3.09
N LYS A 86 24.55 -5.90 4.09
CA LYS A 86 24.29 -5.22 5.38
C LYS A 86 24.02 -3.71 5.25
N LYS A 87 24.38 -3.09 4.11
CA LYS A 87 24.10 -1.67 3.83
C LYS A 87 22.67 -1.44 3.36
N ILE A 88 21.91 -2.49 3.00
CA ILE A 88 20.52 -2.42 2.58
C ILE A 88 19.61 -2.76 3.76
N THR A 89 18.81 -1.79 4.17
CA THR A 89 17.82 -1.95 5.26
C THR A 89 16.52 -2.57 4.75
N GLY A 90 16.09 -2.21 3.55
CA GLY A 90 14.87 -2.73 2.96
C GLY A 90 14.98 -2.93 1.46
N ILE A 91 14.20 -3.88 0.95
CA ILE A 91 14.11 -4.24 -0.46
C ILE A 91 12.67 -4.07 -0.91
N LEU A 92 12.48 -3.47 -2.08
CA LEU A 92 11.22 -3.31 -2.77
C LEU A 92 11.36 -3.78 -4.21
N VAL A 93 10.51 -4.71 -4.61
CA VAL A 93 10.33 -5.06 -6.03
C VAL A 93 9.10 -4.33 -6.56
N GLN A 94 9.32 -3.43 -7.52
CA GLN A 94 8.23 -2.59 -8.04
C GLN A 94 7.28 -3.40 -8.93
N LEU A 95 6.04 -3.53 -8.51
CA LEU A 95 4.96 -4.16 -9.28
C LEU A 95 4.29 -3.16 -10.24
N PRO A 96 3.62 -3.66 -11.31
CA PRO A 96 3.56 -5.06 -11.74
C PRO A 96 4.84 -5.52 -12.46
N LEU A 97 5.12 -6.82 -12.37
CA LEU A 97 6.19 -7.44 -13.17
C LEU A 97 5.68 -7.77 -14.58
N PRO A 98 6.58 -7.89 -15.59
CA PRO A 98 6.23 -8.45 -16.88
C PRO A 98 5.67 -9.88 -16.75
N LYS A 99 4.68 -10.25 -17.57
CA LYS A 99 3.88 -11.49 -17.44
C LYS A 99 4.71 -12.79 -17.39
N LYS A 100 5.93 -12.79 -17.91
CA LYS A 100 6.80 -13.98 -17.91
C LYS A 100 7.38 -14.35 -16.54
N PHE A 101 7.32 -13.44 -15.56
CA PHE A 101 7.88 -13.67 -14.23
C PHE A 101 6.83 -14.24 -13.28
N ASN A 102 7.25 -15.20 -12.46
CA ASN A 102 6.47 -15.61 -11.30
C ASN A 102 6.64 -14.55 -10.19
N THR A 103 5.63 -13.70 -10.05
CA THR A 103 5.65 -12.57 -9.09
C THR A 103 5.77 -13.08 -7.64
N GLU A 104 5.03 -14.10 -7.29
CA GLU A 104 5.04 -14.69 -5.95
C GLU A 104 6.43 -15.23 -5.58
N LYS A 105 7.04 -16.01 -6.47
CA LYS A 105 8.40 -16.54 -6.29
C LYS A 105 9.44 -15.43 -6.09
N ILE A 106 9.36 -14.35 -6.87
CA ILE A 106 10.29 -13.23 -6.77
C ILE A 106 10.11 -12.49 -5.44
N ILE A 107 8.87 -12.22 -5.04
CA ILE A 107 8.57 -11.54 -3.77
C ILE A 107 8.98 -12.42 -2.59
N SER A 108 8.67 -13.73 -2.64
CA SER A 108 9.04 -14.68 -1.61
C SER A 108 10.55 -14.87 -1.44
N ALA A 109 11.37 -14.48 -2.41
CA ALA A 109 12.83 -14.48 -2.29
C ALA A 109 13.37 -13.34 -1.40
N ILE A 110 12.59 -12.30 -1.12
CA ILE A 110 13.02 -11.21 -0.23
C ILE A 110 13.08 -11.72 1.22
N ASP A 111 14.17 -11.44 1.95
CA ASP A 111 14.23 -11.75 3.39
C ASP A 111 13.15 -10.94 4.13
N VAL A 112 12.37 -11.62 4.98
CA VAL A 112 11.31 -11.01 5.81
C VAL A 112 11.82 -9.82 6.64
N LYS A 113 13.11 -9.82 7.00
CA LYS A 113 13.76 -8.72 7.72
C LYS A 113 14.02 -7.49 6.85
N LYS A 114 13.84 -7.60 5.54
CA LYS A 114 14.07 -6.53 4.56
C LYS A 114 12.85 -6.26 3.69
N ASP A 115 11.75 -7.02 3.87
CA ASP A 115 10.51 -6.83 3.13
C ASP A 115 9.76 -5.59 3.63
N VAL A 116 9.89 -4.48 2.91
CA VAL A 116 9.23 -3.21 3.26
C VAL A 116 7.75 -3.19 2.88
N ASP A 117 7.32 -4.03 1.94
CA ASP A 117 5.94 -4.15 1.51
C ASP A 117 5.12 -5.12 2.38
N GLY A 118 5.79 -5.94 3.21
CA GLY A 118 5.13 -6.85 4.13
C GLY A 118 4.40 -8.02 3.47
N PHE A 119 4.82 -8.41 2.26
CA PHE A 119 4.18 -9.52 1.55
C PHE A 119 4.46 -10.87 2.23
N LYS A 120 5.67 -11.05 2.76
CA LYS A 120 6.10 -12.33 3.37
C LYS A 120 5.52 -12.60 4.76
N THR A 121 5.11 -11.56 5.46
CA THR A 121 4.54 -11.74 6.81
C THR A 121 3.17 -12.40 6.80
N ARG A 122 2.58 -12.61 5.62
CA ARG A 122 1.28 -13.27 5.44
C ARG A 122 1.34 -14.78 5.65
N GLU A 123 2.48 -15.42 5.37
CA GLU A 123 2.61 -16.89 5.39
C GLU A 123 3.05 -17.47 6.75
N HIS A 124 3.55 -16.64 7.68
CA HIS A 124 4.11 -17.09 8.94
C HIS A 124 3.27 -16.70 10.16
N GLU A 125 1.97 -17.00 10.12
CA GLU A 125 1.05 -16.77 11.25
C GLU A 125 1.44 -17.54 12.53
N ASN A 126 2.32 -18.52 12.44
CA ASN A 126 2.73 -19.37 13.57
C ASN A 126 3.91 -18.83 14.40
N THR A 127 4.51 -17.70 14.06
CA THR A 127 5.57 -17.12 14.90
C THR A 127 4.98 -16.10 15.87
N ARG A 128 4.70 -16.54 17.09
CA ARG A 128 4.15 -15.77 18.23
C ARG A 128 4.95 -14.54 18.68
N THR A 129 5.99 -14.15 17.97
CA THR A 129 6.90 -13.09 18.45
C THR A 129 7.36 -12.21 17.30
N ARG A 130 6.62 -11.19 16.96
CA ARG A 130 7.07 -9.90 16.41
C ARG A 130 5.94 -9.18 15.69
N GLU A 131 5.79 -7.90 15.96
CA GLU A 131 4.87 -7.01 15.23
C GLU A 131 5.04 -7.19 13.72
N GLN A 132 4.01 -7.67 13.08
CA GLN A 132 3.96 -7.93 11.64
C GLN A 132 4.09 -6.62 10.85
N ILE A 133 4.87 -6.60 9.76
CA ILE A 133 4.89 -5.46 8.83
C ILE A 133 3.58 -5.47 8.05
N ILE A 134 2.72 -4.49 8.29
CA ILE A 134 1.47 -4.33 7.54
C ILE A 134 1.79 -3.69 6.20
N PRO A 135 1.24 -4.17 5.07
CA PRO A 135 1.45 -3.58 3.77
C PRO A 135 1.11 -2.07 3.75
N PRO A 136 1.97 -1.23 3.14
CA PRO A 136 1.80 0.22 3.15
C PRO A 136 0.45 0.70 2.64
N THR A 137 -0.10 0.06 1.61
CA THR A 137 -1.42 0.41 1.06
C THR A 137 -2.54 0.12 2.06
N ILE A 138 -2.44 -0.99 2.79
CA ILE A 138 -3.42 -1.34 3.83
C ILE A 138 -3.34 -0.33 4.97
N GLN A 139 -2.14 0.03 5.43
CA GLN A 139 -1.96 1.08 6.45
C GLN A 139 -2.56 2.42 5.99
N ALA A 140 -2.38 2.78 4.72
CA ALA A 140 -2.93 3.99 4.14
C ALA A 140 -4.47 3.99 4.17
N ILE A 141 -5.11 2.88 3.80
CA ILE A 141 -6.56 2.71 3.83
C ILE A 141 -7.08 2.84 5.27
N LEU A 142 -6.48 2.11 6.21
CA LEU A 142 -6.86 2.16 7.62
C LEU A 142 -6.69 3.56 8.21
N HIS A 143 -5.63 4.27 7.83
CA HIS A 143 -5.42 5.67 8.24
C HIS A 143 -6.56 6.57 7.79
N LEU A 144 -6.94 6.50 6.51
CA LEU A 144 -8.04 7.30 5.96
C LEU A 144 -9.38 6.96 6.63
N ILE A 145 -9.65 5.68 6.90
CA ILE A 145 -10.86 5.28 7.64
C ILE A 145 -10.85 5.87 9.05
N LYS A 146 -9.72 5.81 9.77
CA LYS A 146 -9.58 6.39 11.11
C LYS A 146 -9.76 7.92 11.14
N MET A 147 -9.40 8.63 10.07
CA MET A 147 -9.64 10.08 9.95
C MET A 147 -11.12 10.46 10.01
N THR A 148 -12.02 9.55 9.67
CA THR A 148 -13.48 9.80 9.73
C THR A 148 -13.99 9.95 11.17
N LYS A 149 -13.27 9.37 12.16
CA LYS A 149 -13.63 9.33 13.58
C LYS A 149 -14.99 8.66 13.85
N ILE A 150 -15.53 7.88 12.92
CA ILE A 150 -16.76 7.12 13.13
C ILE A 150 -16.48 5.90 14.00
N ASN A 151 -17.49 5.45 14.75
CA ASN A 151 -17.41 4.15 15.42
C ASN A 151 -17.43 3.05 14.35
N LEU A 152 -16.38 2.22 14.33
CA LEU A 152 -16.18 1.19 13.32
C LEU A 152 -16.83 -0.16 13.70
N ALA A 153 -17.06 -0.40 14.98
CA ALA A 153 -17.62 -1.67 15.45
C ALA A 153 -19.01 -1.91 14.87
N GLY A 154 -19.19 -3.09 14.26
CA GLY A 154 -20.43 -3.49 13.61
C GLY A 154 -20.71 -2.84 12.26
N LYS A 155 -19.84 -1.95 11.75
CA LYS A 155 -19.99 -1.36 10.42
C LYS A 155 -19.81 -2.42 9.34
N LYS A 156 -20.58 -2.32 8.26
CA LYS A 156 -20.48 -3.19 7.10
C LYS A 156 -19.55 -2.60 6.06
N ALA A 157 -18.49 -3.30 5.71
CA ALA A 157 -17.58 -2.91 4.64
C ALA A 157 -17.65 -3.86 3.45
N ILE A 158 -17.40 -3.34 2.25
CA ILE A 158 -17.13 -4.13 1.07
C ILE A 158 -15.81 -3.73 0.45
N ILE A 159 -15.03 -4.72 0.05
CA ILE A 159 -13.81 -4.57 -0.73
C ILE A 159 -14.10 -5.02 -2.15
N LEU A 160 -13.99 -4.10 -3.10
CA LEU A 160 -14.09 -4.36 -4.54
C LEU A 160 -12.67 -4.34 -5.12
N ALA A 161 -12.13 -5.51 -5.48
CA ALA A 161 -10.74 -5.63 -5.91
C ALA A 161 -10.56 -6.61 -7.08
N ASN A 162 -9.42 -6.51 -7.76
CA ASN A 162 -9.07 -7.43 -8.85
C ASN A 162 -8.28 -8.66 -8.36
N SER A 163 -7.86 -8.69 -7.09
CA SER A 163 -7.08 -9.82 -6.57
C SER A 163 -7.33 -10.09 -5.09
N PHE A 164 -7.24 -11.35 -4.71
CA PHE A 164 -7.33 -11.81 -3.32
C PHE A 164 -6.10 -11.39 -2.52
N GLU A 165 -4.93 -11.30 -3.14
CA GLU A 165 -3.67 -10.90 -2.49
C GLU A 165 -3.76 -9.49 -1.89
N PHE A 166 -4.60 -8.63 -2.48
CA PHE A 166 -4.90 -7.33 -1.90
C PHE A 166 -6.05 -7.39 -0.89
N ALA A 167 -7.12 -8.12 -1.22
CA ALA A 167 -8.37 -8.08 -0.45
C ALA A 167 -8.25 -8.82 0.90
N GLU A 168 -7.61 -9.99 0.94
CA GLU A 168 -7.53 -10.84 2.13
C GLU A 168 -6.79 -10.18 3.30
N PRO A 169 -5.58 -9.63 3.14
CA PRO A 169 -4.89 -8.98 4.26
C PRO A 169 -5.61 -7.71 4.73
N LEU A 170 -6.27 -6.99 3.82
CA LEU A 170 -7.08 -5.83 4.18
C LEU A 170 -8.29 -6.25 5.01
N THR A 171 -8.93 -7.36 4.66
CA THR A 171 -10.05 -7.94 5.42
C THR A 171 -9.62 -8.24 6.85
N LYS A 172 -8.52 -8.99 7.05
CA LYS A 172 -7.99 -9.31 8.37
C LYS A 172 -7.77 -8.06 9.24
N GLU A 173 -7.24 -6.99 8.66
CA GLU A 173 -6.99 -5.74 9.39
C GLU A 173 -8.28 -4.96 9.69
N LEU A 174 -9.29 -5.02 8.83
CA LEU A 174 -10.60 -4.40 9.09
C LEU A 174 -11.37 -5.16 10.17
N GLU A 175 -11.34 -6.49 10.16
CA GLU A 175 -12.00 -7.36 11.15
C GLU A 175 -11.41 -7.18 12.55
N LYS A 176 -10.09 -6.91 12.69
CA LYS A 176 -9.48 -6.51 13.97
C LYS A 176 -10.13 -5.25 14.58
N ASN A 177 -10.72 -4.40 13.75
CA ASN A 177 -11.49 -3.23 14.17
C ASN A 177 -12.99 -3.51 14.31
N LYS A 178 -13.39 -4.80 14.37
CA LYS A 178 -14.79 -5.27 14.49
C LYS A 178 -15.69 -4.81 13.35
N ILE A 179 -15.14 -4.65 12.14
CA ILE A 179 -15.88 -4.33 10.92
C ILE A 179 -16.32 -5.65 10.28
N LEU A 180 -17.57 -5.72 9.81
CA LEU A 180 -18.10 -6.87 9.07
C LEU A 180 -17.75 -6.69 7.59
N VAL A 181 -16.86 -7.55 7.06
CA VAL A 181 -16.30 -7.37 5.72
C VAL A 181 -16.90 -8.37 4.73
N LYS A 182 -17.31 -7.86 3.57
CA LYS A 182 -17.53 -8.64 2.34
C LYS A 182 -16.45 -8.35 1.34
N ILE A 183 -16.02 -9.37 0.60
CA ILE A 183 -15.06 -9.25 -0.48
C ILE A 183 -15.77 -9.57 -1.78
N PHE A 184 -15.51 -8.77 -2.80
CA PHE A 184 -15.76 -9.09 -4.18
C PHE A 184 -14.44 -9.01 -4.95
N VAL A 185 -13.98 -10.15 -5.46
CA VAL A 185 -12.81 -10.27 -6.33
C VAL A 185 -13.23 -10.95 -7.61
N GLY A 186 -12.99 -10.31 -8.74
CA GLY A 186 -13.32 -10.88 -10.04
C GLY A 186 -13.51 -9.86 -11.14
N ALA A 187 -13.79 -10.35 -12.34
CA ALA A 187 -14.15 -9.51 -13.47
C ALA A 187 -15.47 -8.81 -13.20
N ILE A 188 -15.52 -7.51 -13.49
CA ILE A 188 -16.71 -6.66 -13.23
C ILE A 188 -17.97 -7.15 -13.93
N HIS A 189 -17.84 -7.95 -15.00
CA HIS A 189 -18.98 -8.59 -15.68
C HIS A 189 -19.71 -9.61 -14.79
N GLU A 190 -19.06 -10.09 -13.73
CA GLU A 190 -19.63 -11.03 -12.74
C GLU A 190 -20.21 -10.35 -11.51
N LEU A 191 -19.98 -9.03 -11.34
CA LEU A 191 -20.75 -8.26 -10.36
C LEU A 191 -22.21 -8.36 -10.79
N PRO A 192 -23.09 -8.99 -9.98
CA PRO A 192 -24.51 -8.90 -10.24
C PRO A 192 -24.84 -7.40 -10.36
N LEU A 193 -25.29 -6.98 -11.53
CA LEU A 193 -25.56 -5.57 -11.90
C LEU A 193 -26.73 -4.95 -11.09
N GLN A 194 -27.05 -5.51 -9.96
CA GLN A 194 -27.97 -4.90 -9.00
C GLN A 194 -27.21 -3.82 -8.23
N THR A 195 -27.09 -2.65 -8.84
CA THR A 195 -26.61 -1.38 -8.27
C THR A 195 -27.18 -1.10 -6.86
N ALA A 196 -28.29 -1.71 -6.51
CA ALA A 196 -28.89 -1.66 -5.17
C ALA A 196 -28.07 -2.37 -4.07
N MET A 197 -27.09 -3.21 -4.40
CA MET A 197 -26.38 -3.99 -3.37
C MET A 197 -25.29 -3.22 -2.63
N LEU A 198 -24.74 -2.11 -3.16
CA LEU A 198 -23.69 -1.36 -2.49
C LEU A 198 -24.21 -0.35 -1.46
N ASN A 199 -25.49 0.03 -1.55
CA ASN A 199 -26.10 1.02 -0.66
C ASN A 199 -26.30 0.52 0.79
N VAL A 200 -26.09 -0.77 1.06
CA VAL A 200 -26.16 -1.35 2.42
C VAL A 200 -24.84 -1.22 3.19
N PHE A 201 -23.73 -0.91 2.51
CA PHE A 201 -22.41 -0.84 3.14
C PHE A 201 -22.11 0.55 3.70
N ASP A 202 -21.50 0.58 4.87
CA ASP A 202 -21.03 1.80 5.53
C ASP A 202 -19.69 2.26 4.99
N ILE A 203 -18.85 1.30 4.55
CA ILE A 203 -17.50 1.53 4.05
C ILE A 203 -17.36 0.78 2.72
N ILE A 204 -16.92 1.47 1.69
CA ILE A 204 -16.61 0.88 0.38
C ILE A 204 -15.15 1.17 0.06
N ILE A 205 -14.37 0.11 -0.14
CA ILE A 205 -12.98 0.20 -0.59
C ILE A 205 -12.94 -0.34 -2.01
N ILE A 206 -12.48 0.48 -2.95
CA ILE A 206 -12.51 0.12 -4.37
C ILE A 206 -11.11 0.20 -4.99
N ALA A 207 -10.69 -0.91 -5.62
CA ALA A 207 -9.39 -1.12 -6.24
C ALA A 207 -9.51 -1.94 -7.54
N LEU A 208 -10.40 -1.52 -8.43
CA LEU A 208 -10.74 -2.24 -9.67
C LEU A 208 -9.90 -1.77 -10.87
N GLY A 209 -9.30 -0.56 -10.78
CA GLY A 209 -8.62 0.04 -11.92
C GLY A 209 -9.57 0.36 -13.08
N LYS A 210 -10.81 0.74 -12.77
CA LYS A 210 -11.84 1.13 -13.74
C LYS A 210 -12.33 2.54 -13.44
N LYS A 211 -11.89 3.48 -14.27
CA LYS A 211 -12.25 4.88 -14.17
C LYS A 211 -13.76 5.09 -13.98
N HIS A 212 -14.12 5.79 -12.91
CA HIS A 212 -15.49 6.27 -12.63
C HIS A 212 -16.54 5.13 -12.55
N PHE A 213 -16.14 3.94 -12.12
CA PHE A 213 -17.02 2.79 -11.96
C PHE A 213 -18.09 3.02 -10.89
N LEU A 214 -17.66 3.48 -9.69
CA LEU A 214 -18.58 3.70 -8.57
C LEU A 214 -19.33 5.01 -8.75
N LYS A 215 -20.64 4.94 -8.93
CA LYS A 215 -21.52 6.08 -9.20
C LYS A 215 -22.36 6.47 -7.98
N PRO A 216 -22.90 7.70 -7.90
CA PRO A 216 -23.67 8.18 -6.76
C PRO A 216 -24.90 7.33 -6.41
N GLU A 217 -25.59 6.78 -7.41
CA GLU A 217 -26.79 5.95 -7.22
C GLU A 217 -26.51 4.61 -6.54
N MET A 218 -25.27 4.12 -6.63
CA MET A 218 -24.84 2.84 -6.05
C MET A 218 -24.58 2.89 -4.54
N ILE A 219 -24.50 4.09 -3.96
CA ILE A 219 -23.97 4.29 -2.60
C ILE A 219 -24.97 5.02 -1.72
N LYS A 220 -24.95 4.71 -0.42
CA LYS A 220 -25.74 5.48 0.55
C LYS A 220 -25.07 6.80 0.95
N LYS A 221 -25.85 7.78 1.35
CA LYS A 221 -25.45 9.16 1.63
C LYS A 221 -24.30 9.32 2.65
N ASN A 222 -24.23 8.44 3.63
CA ASN A 222 -23.27 8.52 4.72
C ASN A 222 -22.13 7.48 4.62
N ALA A 223 -21.97 6.84 3.46
CA ALA A 223 -20.88 5.89 3.25
C ALA A 223 -19.50 6.57 3.30
N VAL A 224 -18.52 5.83 3.79
CA VAL A 224 -17.10 6.16 3.69
C VAL A 224 -16.55 5.49 2.43
N ILE A 225 -16.00 6.25 1.51
CA ILE A 225 -15.44 5.72 0.26
C ILE A 225 -13.93 5.90 0.26
N ILE A 226 -13.22 4.77 0.12
CA ILE A 226 -11.77 4.74 -0.06
C ILE A 226 -11.47 4.28 -1.48
N ASP A 227 -11.08 5.22 -2.32
CA ASP A 227 -10.69 4.97 -3.71
C ASP A 227 -9.19 4.65 -3.77
N VAL A 228 -8.87 3.41 -4.11
CA VAL A 228 -7.51 2.89 -4.31
C VAL A 228 -7.17 2.83 -5.80
N GLY A 229 -8.19 2.95 -6.66
CA GLY A 229 -8.06 2.82 -8.10
C GLY A 229 -7.14 3.89 -8.71
N ILE A 230 -6.33 3.48 -9.69
CA ILE A 230 -5.43 4.37 -10.43
C ILE A 230 -5.60 4.10 -11.92
N ASN A 231 -6.29 5.02 -12.58
CA ASN A 231 -6.54 4.97 -14.02
C ASN A 231 -5.79 6.12 -14.70
N ARG A 232 -4.77 5.80 -15.49
CA ARG A 232 -4.00 6.81 -16.22
C ARG A 232 -4.50 6.95 -17.64
N ILE A 233 -4.95 8.16 -18.00
CA ILE A 233 -5.37 8.50 -19.36
C ILE A 233 -4.56 9.73 -19.79
N GLY A 234 -3.62 9.52 -20.69
CA GLY A 234 -2.64 10.54 -21.05
C GLY A 234 -1.80 10.96 -19.82
N LYS A 235 -1.81 12.26 -19.52
CA LYS A 235 -1.11 12.85 -18.36
C LYS A 235 -1.96 12.90 -17.09
N LYS A 236 -3.26 12.58 -17.16
CA LYS A 236 -4.20 12.67 -16.03
C LYS A 236 -4.35 11.33 -15.32
N ILE A 237 -4.57 11.39 -14.00
CA ILE A 237 -4.87 10.24 -13.15
C ILE A 237 -6.30 10.39 -12.64
N PHE A 238 -7.05 9.28 -12.72
CA PHE A 238 -8.42 9.18 -12.25
C PHE A 238 -8.57 8.00 -11.30
N GLY A 239 -9.48 8.12 -10.34
CA GLY A 239 -9.91 7.02 -9.50
C GLY A 239 -10.98 6.15 -10.15
N ASP A 240 -11.41 5.15 -9.40
CA ASP A 240 -12.54 4.29 -9.75
C ASP A 240 -13.88 4.94 -9.39
N VAL A 241 -13.87 5.99 -8.55
CA VAL A 241 -15.05 6.69 -8.09
C VAL A 241 -15.41 7.85 -9.03
N HIS A 242 -16.70 7.94 -9.39
CA HIS A 242 -17.20 9.04 -10.22
C HIS A 242 -17.15 10.38 -9.45
N PRO A 243 -16.79 11.51 -10.10
CA PRO A 243 -16.69 12.81 -9.44
C PRO A 243 -17.97 13.27 -8.74
N ASP A 244 -19.15 12.91 -9.25
CA ASP A 244 -20.42 13.29 -8.64
C ASP A 244 -20.64 12.66 -7.26
N CYS A 245 -19.95 11.56 -6.92
CA CYS A 245 -19.95 11.01 -5.57
C CYS A 245 -19.46 12.02 -4.53
N PHE A 246 -18.54 12.93 -4.92
CA PHE A 246 -18.07 14.00 -4.06
C PHE A 246 -19.14 15.00 -3.66
N LYS A 247 -20.25 15.11 -4.41
CA LYS A 247 -21.39 15.96 -4.07
C LYS A 247 -22.29 15.33 -3.00
N LYS A 248 -22.35 13.98 -2.98
CA LYS A 248 -23.28 13.20 -2.14
C LYS A 248 -22.68 12.80 -0.80
N LEU A 249 -21.35 12.57 -0.75
CA LEU A 249 -20.68 11.93 0.37
C LEU A 249 -20.05 12.93 1.33
N LYS A 250 -20.04 12.55 2.63
CA LYS A 250 -19.29 13.25 3.67
C LYS A 250 -17.83 12.85 3.68
N TYR A 251 -17.53 11.55 3.50
CA TYR A 251 -16.19 10.97 3.63
C TYR A 251 -15.78 10.28 2.33
N ILE A 252 -14.81 10.85 1.65
CA ILE A 252 -14.29 10.29 0.40
C ILE A 252 -12.81 10.61 0.24
N SER A 253 -12.01 9.61 -0.19
CA SER A 253 -10.61 9.83 -0.55
C SER A 253 -10.50 10.27 -2.02
N PRO A 254 -9.75 11.34 -2.31
CA PRO A 254 -9.55 11.79 -3.69
C PRO A 254 -8.49 10.93 -4.41
N VAL A 255 -8.62 10.82 -5.74
CA VAL A 255 -7.55 10.32 -6.61
C VAL A 255 -7.31 11.36 -7.71
N PRO A 256 -6.08 11.91 -7.79
CA PRO A 256 -4.93 11.71 -6.89
C PRO A 256 -5.08 12.42 -5.53
N GLY A 257 -4.28 12.00 -4.53
CA GLY A 257 -4.17 12.71 -3.25
C GLY A 257 -4.73 11.99 -2.02
N GLY A 258 -5.35 10.81 -2.21
CA GLY A 258 -5.85 9.95 -1.12
C GLY A 258 -4.83 8.88 -0.71
N VAL A 259 -5.09 7.63 -1.10
CA VAL A 259 -4.31 6.44 -0.70
C VAL A 259 -2.85 6.51 -1.16
N GLY A 260 -2.59 6.90 -2.42
CA GLY A 260 -1.24 6.83 -3.02
C GLY A 260 -0.14 7.54 -2.23
N PRO A 261 -0.28 8.83 -1.86
CA PRO A 261 0.72 9.54 -1.05
C PRO A 261 0.96 8.87 0.32
N LEU A 262 -0.08 8.40 0.98
CA LEU A 262 0.02 7.68 2.25
C LEU A 262 0.74 6.34 2.11
N THR A 263 0.51 5.60 1.01
CA THR A 263 1.24 4.35 0.72
C THR A 263 2.75 4.60 0.70
N VAL A 264 3.20 5.69 0.06
CA VAL A 264 4.62 6.05 0.06
C VAL A 264 5.11 6.39 1.46
N ALA A 265 4.35 7.14 2.24
CA ALA A 265 4.75 7.50 3.61
C ALA A 265 4.84 6.26 4.52
N TYR A 266 3.90 5.33 4.40
CA TYR A 266 3.91 4.09 5.18
C TYR A 266 5.01 3.12 4.75
N LEU A 267 5.41 3.10 3.48
CA LEU A 267 6.58 2.37 3.02
C LEU A 267 7.85 2.80 3.79
N PHE A 268 8.05 4.10 3.94
CA PHE A 268 9.19 4.61 4.71
C PHE A 268 9.04 4.38 6.21
N LYS A 269 7.83 4.40 6.74
CA LYS A 269 7.59 4.01 8.13
C LYS A 269 7.99 2.55 8.36
N ASN A 270 7.61 1.63 7.46
CA ASN A 270 8.03 0.24 7.51
C ASN A 270 9.55 0.09 7.42
N LEU A 271 10.20 0.82 6.51
CA LEU A 271 11.65 0.79 6.36
C LEU A 271 12.37 1.20 7.67
N LEU A 272 11.91 2.25 8.34
CA LEU A 272 12.47 2.68 9.63
C LEU A 272 12.19 1.65 10.74
N GLN A 273 11.04 1.01 10.72
CA GLN A 273 10.68 -0.05 11.67
C GLN A 273 11.59 -1.27 11.52
N LEU A 274 11.90 -1.69 10.29
CA LEU A 274 12.86 -2.77 10.01
C LEU A 274 14.27 -2.44 10.53
N ASN A 275 14.73 -1.20 10.38
CA ASN A 275 16.01 -0.76 10.90
C ASN A 275 16.09 -0.86 12.43
N CYS A 276 15.04 -0.46 13.16
CA CYS A 276 15.00 -0.57 14.62
C CYS A 276 15.11 -2.03 15.10
N ARG A 277 14.48 -2.97 14.38
CA ARG A 277 14.53 -4.41 14.69
C ARG A 277 15.92 -5.03 14.49
N GLY A 278 16.67 -4.57 13.51
CA GLY A 278 18.05 -5.00 13.26
C GLY A 278 18.99 -4.66 14.42
N ASN A 279 18.77 -3.52 15.08
CA ASN A 279 19.64 -3.01 16.13
C ASN A 279 19.35 -3.58 17.53
N SER A 280 18.12 -4.00 17.80
CA SER A 280 17.74 -4.55 19.12
C SER A 280 18.43 -5.88 19.46
N ARG A 281 19.09 -6.53 18.49
CA ARG A 281 19.83 -7.79 18.71
C ARG A 281 21.27 -7.61 19.18
N HIS A 282 21.82 -6.40 19.17
CA HIS A 282 23.19 -6.15 19.62
C HIS A 282 23.31 -5.81 21.11
N PHE A 283 22.19 -5.67 21.83
CA PHE A 283 22.18 -5.38 23.27
C PHE A 283 21.80 -6.59 24.16
N GLY A 284 21.63 -7.77 23.60
CA GLY A 284 21.21 -8.97 24.33
C GLY A 284 22.29 -10.07 24.40
N GLY A 285 23.53 -9.72 24.60
CA GLY A 285 24.63 -10.69 24.68
C GLY A 285 25.79 -10.20 25.51
N GLN A 286 25.53 -9.90 26.79
CA GLN A 286 26.52 -9.89 27.86
C GLN A 286 25.78 -9.84 29.21
N ALA A 287 25.49 -10.97 29.74
CA ALA A 287 25.34 -11.23 31.18
C ALA A 287 25.56 -12.73 31.39
#